data_91a7042f28a8b0461fa608c9db9fa342
#
_entry.id   91a7042f28a8b0461fa608c9db9fa342
#
_cell.length_a   1.000
_cell.length_b   1.000
_cell.length_c   1.000
_cell.angle_alpha   90.00
_cell.angle_beta   90.00
_cell.angle_gamma   90.00
#
_symmetry.space_group_name_H-M   'P 1'
#
loop_
_entity.id
_entity.type
_entity.pdbx_description
1 polymer ?
#
loop_
_entity_poly.entity_id
_entity_poly.type
_entity_poly.pdbx_seq_one_letter_code
_entity_poly.pdbx_strand_id
1 'polypeptide(L)'
;MQKILVVDDAEINHELLREFLEVDYIVETAENGGQALAMLRAQHSEISALLLDLHMPHTDGFAVIEQMRKQGWMESIPVLIISSEHAVEAENKCFELGVSDFIHRPFVDSIVKNRVKNTIELFNCKNQLERKIEKQSETLRRQEQIIKIQAEQLSTAESFNRLMMEYRSVIMEVETRLKVLNAMFSEQYKRNPFESIKSRLKKPESIYKKLVRKDCPVTVENIKEHIADVAGLRVICSFPDDIYRLAELLLKQDDIILLKKKDYIKNPKSNGYRSLHLILSVPVFLPDEKKYMKAEVQFRTIAMDFWGSLEHKLKYKKNINNTEEIERQLKACADSIEALDYQMQKIRDKIDQSEGECR
;
A
#
# COMPACT_ATOMS: atom_id res chain seq x y z
N MET A 1 -29.33 -11.59 -26.03
CA MET A 1 -28.65 -10.49 -26.73
C MET A 1 -28.75 -9.22 -25.86
N GLN A 2 -27.72 -8.39 -25.83
CA GLN A 2 -27.77 -7.10 -25.15
C GLN A 2 -28.63 -6.11 -25.94
N LYS A 3 -29.32 -5.21 -25.23
CA LYS A 3 -30.22 -4.24 -25.83
C LYS A 3 -29.59 -2.87 -25.95
N ILE A 4 -29.67 -2.23 -27.09
CA ILE A 4 -29.18 -0.87 -27.35
C ILE A 4 -30.37 0.01 -27.68
N LEU A 5 -30.44 1.19 -27.07
CA LEU A 5 -31.41 2.21 -27.43
C LEU A 5 -30.73 3.26 -28.31
N VAL A 6 -31.25 3.47 -29.50
CA VAL A 6 -30.81 4.51 -30.46
C VAL A 6 -31.82 5.63 -30.45
N VAL A 7 -31.36 6.83 -30.23
CA VAL A 7 -32.19 8.05 -30.14
C VAL A 7 -31.71 9.06 -31.18
N ASP A 8 -32.51 9.27 -32.21
CA ASP A 8 -32.22 10.17 -33.34
C ASP A 8 -33.55 10.58 -33.98
N ASP A 9 -33.67 11.78 -34.50
CA ASP A 9 -34.89 12.27 -35.12
C ASP A 9 -35.03 11.88 -36.62
N ALA A 10 -33.95 11.34 -37.21
CA ALA A 10 -33.93 10.94 -38.60
C ALA A 10 -34.09 9.42 -38.73
N GLU A 11 -35.20 8.99 -39.38
CA GLU A 11 -35.54 7.58 -39.61
C GLU A 11 -34.40 6.80 -40.36
N ILE A 12 -33.73 7.49 -41.30
CA ILE A 12 -32.61 6.91 -42.03
C ILE A 12 -31.46 6.51 -41.14
N ASN A 13 -31.22 7.25 -40.06
CA ASN A 13 -30.19 6.94 -39.10
C ASN A 13 -30.57 5.71 -38.24
N HIS A 14 -31.85 5.58 -37.91
CA HIS A 14 -32.37 4.38 -37.24
C HIS A 14 -32.19 3.11 -38.09
N GLU A 15 -32.49 3.20 -39.39
CA GLU A 15 -32.34 2.05 -40.31
C GLU A 15 -30.85 1.66 -40.42
N LEU A 16 -29.97 2.61 -40.69
CA LEU A 16 -28.54 2.37 -40.81
C LEU A 16 -27.92 1.80 -39.53
N LEU A 17 -28.19 2.37 -38.37
CA LEU A 17 -27.65 1.87 -37.11
C LEU A 17 -28.24 0.53 -36.71
N ARG A 18 -29.50 0.27 -37.07
CA ARG A 18 -30.13 -1.05 -36.89
C ARG A 18 -29.43 -2.07 -37.78
N GLU A 19 -29.25 -1.83 -39.05
CA GLU A 19 -28.55 -2.73 -39.99
C GLU A 19 -27.15 -3.08 -39.49
N PHE A 20 -26.40 -2.10 -38.96
CA PHE A 20 -25.07 -2.32 -38.43
C PHE A 20 -25.08 -3.16 -37.14
N LEU A 21 -26.03 -2.95 -36.24
CA LEU A 21 -25.96 -3.47 -34.87
C LEU A 21 -26.84 -4.69 -34.60
N GLU A 22 -27.89 -4.96 -35.43
CA GLU A 22 -28.87 -6.03 -35.18
C GLU A 22 -28.30 -7.46 -35.22
N VAL A 23 -27.13 -7.64 -35.80
CA VAL A 23 -26.43 -8.93 -35.78
C VAL A 23 -25.99 -9.32 -34.37
N ASP A 24 -25.53 -8.34 -33.58
CA ASP A 24 -24.94 -8.55 -32.27
C ASP A 24 -25.85 -8.12 -31.11
N TYR A 25 -26.80 -7.20 -31.36
CA TYR A 25 -27.63 -6.54 -30.35
C TYR A 25 -29.10 -6.50 -30.71
N ILE A 26 -29.98 -6.34 -29.71
CA ILE A 26 -31.36 -5.93 -29.92
C ILE A 26 -31.40 -4.42 -29.99
N VAL A 27 -31.79 -3.85 -31.11
CA VAL A 27 -31.83 -2.39 -31.32
C VAL A 27 -33.26 -1.87 -31.18
N GLU A 28 -33.51 -1.07 -30.16
CA GLU A 28 -34.71 -0.28 -29.99
C GLU A 28 -34.43 1.19 -30.40
N THR A 29 -35.43 1.86 -30.93
CA THR A 29 -35.28 3.23 -31.45
C THR A 29 -36.29 4.18 -30.81
N ALA A 30 -35.88 5.42 -30.64
CA ALA A 30 -36.71 6.55 -30.18
C ALA A 30 -36.45 7.78 -31.07
N GLU A 31 -37.50 8.43 -31.49
CA GLU A 31 -37.47 9.58 -32.43
C GLU A 31 -37.13 10.92 -31.74
N ASN A 32 -37.16 10.97 -30.42
CA ASN A 32 -36.86 12.16 -29.63
C ASN A 32 -36.51 11.82 -28.17
N GLY A 33 -35.97 12.84 -27.47
CA GLY A 33 -35.57 12.65 -26.07
C GLY A 33 -36.70 12.31 -25.10
N GLY A 34 -37.94 12.79 -25.39
CA GLY A 34 -39.11 12.47 -24.56
C GLY A 34 -39.48 10.99 -24.61
N GLN A 35 -39.50 10.41 -25.83
CA GLN A 35 -39.71 8.98 -26.03
C GLN A 35 -38.58 8.13 -25.41
N ALA A 36 -37.34 8.57 -25.61
CA ALA A 36 -36.18 7.92 -24.99
C ALA A 36 -36.29 7.88 -23.47
N LEU A 37 -36.63 8.98 -22.82
CA LEU A 37 -36.82 9.00 -21.36
C LEU A 37 -37.99 8.16 -20.88
N ALA A 38 -39.08 8.05 -21.68
CA ALA A 38 -40.17 7.13 -21.35
C ALA A 38 -39.73 5.66 -21.39
N MET A 39 -38.96 5.27 -22.42
CA MET A 39 -38.38 3.93 -22.55
C MET A 39 -37.37 3.62 -21.44
N LEU A 40 -36.49 4.57 -21.13
CA LEU A 40 -35.54 4.43 -20.03
C LEU A 40 -36.24 4.26 -18.68
N ARG A 41 -37.33 4.98 -18.40
CA ARG A 41 -38.13 4.80 -17.18
C ARG A 41 -38.75 3.40 -17.08
N ALA A 42 -39.17 2.85 -18.20
CA ALA A 42 -39.84 1.55 -18.25
C ALA A 42 -38.86 0.37 -18.16
N GLN A 43 -37.68 0.49 -18.79
CA GLN A 43 -36.80 -0.66 -19.03
C GLN A 43 -35.28 -0.36 -18.94
N HIS A 44 -34.85 0.65 -18.16
CA HIS A 44 -33.43 1.01 -18.09
C HIS A 44 -32.50 -0.15 -17.68
N SER A 45 -32.98 -1.10 -16.88
CA SER A 45 -32.21 -2.27 -16.46
C SER A 45 -31.92 -3.28 -17.59
N GLU A 46 -32.64 -3.20 -18.72
CA GLU A 46 -32.41 -4.05 -19.87
C GLU A 46 -31.52 -3.41 -20.92
N ILE A 47 -31.35 -2.09 -20.87
CA ILE A 47 -30.56 -1.33 -21.84
C ILE A 47 -29.08 -1.39 -21.48
N SER A 48 -28.26 -1.90 -22.39
CA SER A 48 -26.82 -2.06 -22.24
C SER A 48 -26.00 -0.87 -22.73
N ALA A 49 -26.56 -0.05 -23.64
CA ALA A 49 -25.97 1.21 -24.10
C ALA A 49 -27.03 2.12 -24.71
N LEU A 50 -26.78 3.42 -24.64
CA LEU A 50 -27.58 4.45 -25.28
C LEU A 50 -26.73 5.15 -26.36
N LEU A 51 -27.22 5.15 -27.62
CA LEU A 51 -26.70 5.97 -28.70
C LEU A 51 -27.64 7.18 -28.83
N LEU A 52 -27.13 8.38 -28.67
CA LEU A 52 -27.95 9.56 -28.50
C LEU A 52 -27.48 10.70 -29.42
N ASP A 53 -28.39 11.19 -30.31
CA ASP A 53 -28.18 12.46 -31.00
C ASP A 53 -28.36 13.65 -30.04
N LEU A 54 -27.49 14.63 -30.14
CA LEU A 54 -27.60 15.86 -29.35
C LEU A 54 -28.65 16.81 -29.93
N HIS A 55 -28.81 16.86 -31.25
CA HIS A 55 -29.60 17.82 -31.95
C HIS A 55 -30.94 17.26 -32.45
N MET A 56 -31.91 17.19 -31.56
CA MET A 56 -33.25 16.71 -31.87
C MET A 56 -34.31 17.76 -31.55
N PRO A 57 -35.42 17.78 -32.28
CA PRO A 57 -36.53 18.67 -31.98
C PRO A 57 -37.21 18.33 -30.63
N HIS A 58 -37.72 19.33 -29.95
CA HIS A 58 -38.48 19.29 -28.68
C HIS A 58 -37.66 19.00 -27.42
N THR A 59 -36.97 17.87 -27.34
CA THR A 59 -36.14 17.51 -26.18
C THR A 59 -34.75 17.16 -26.71
N ASP A 60 -33.78 18.03 -26.48
CA ASP A 60 -32.40 17.83 -26.93
C ASP A 60 -31.67 16.71 -26.15
N GLY A 61 -30.57 16.24 -26.72
CA GLY A 61 -29.80 15.15 -26.09
C GLY A 61 -29.21 15.55 -24.75
N PHE A 62 -28.89 16.82 -24.52
CA PHE A 62 -28.37 17.29 -23.22
C PHE A 62 -29.40 17.10 -22.10
N ALA A 63 -30.69 17.41 -22.39
CA ALA A 63 -31.77 17.19 -21.43
C ALA A 63 -31.91 15.70 -21.05
N VAL A 64 -31.73 14.79 -22.01
CA VAL A 64 -31.73 13.36 -21.75
C VAL A 64 -30.56 12.98 -20.83
N ILE A 65 -29.33 13.43 -21.09
CA ILE A 65 -28.15 13.16 -20.27
C ILE A 65 -28.34 13.68 -18.85
N GLU A 66 -28.81 14.94 -18.70
CA GLU A 66 -29.07 15.49 -17.37
C GLU A 66 -30.10 14.68 -16.57
N GLN A 67 -31.15 14.23 -17.23
CA GLN A 67 -32.18 13.43 -16.59
C GLN A 67 -31.64 12.04 -16.22
N MET A 68 -30.86 11.40 -17.09
CA MET A 68 -30.18 10.14 -16.78
C MET A 68 -29.25 10.26 -15.56
N ARG A 69 -28.49 11.38 -15.49
CA ARG A 69 -27.61 11.67 -14.35
C ARG A 69 -28.41 11.85 -13.06
N LYS A 70 -29.50 12.62 -13.09
CA LYS A 70 -30.39 12.81 -11.92
C LYS A 70 -31.01 11.51 -11.40
N GLN A 71 -31.27 10.56 -12.28
CA GLN A 71 -31.84 9.26 -11.94
C GLN A 71 -30.79 8.19 -11.61
N GLY A 72 -29.50 8.48 -11.75
CA GLY A 72 -28.41 7.52 -11.53
C GLY A 72 -28.27 6.48 -12.65
N TRP A 73 -28.97 6.60 -13.78
CA TRP A 73 -28.93 5.61 -14.86
C TRP A 73 -27.59 5.57 -15.58
N MET A 74 -26.81 6.65 -15.54
CA MET A 74 -25.47 6.69 -16.12
C MET A 74 -24.47 5.79 -15.37
N GLU A 75 -24.79 5.33 -14.18
CA GLU A 75 -23.97 4.35 -13.44
C GLU A 75 -24.17 2.92 -14.00
N SER A 76 -25.22 2.69 -14.79
CA SER A 76 -25.55 1.38 -15.34
C SER A 76 -25.61 1.32 -16.86
N ILE A 77 -25.76 2.47 -17.54
CA ILE A 77 -25.91 2.57 -18.99
C ILE A 77 -24.85 3.53 -19.55
N PRO A 78 -23.86 3.05 -20.32
CA PRO A 78 -22.93 3.91 -21.05
C PRO A 78 -23.67 4.68 -22.17
N VAL A 79 -23.32 5.95 -22.32
CA VAL A 79 -23.90 6.84 -23.34
C VAL A 79 -22.86 7.12 -24.40
N LEU A 80 -23.21 6.86 -25.66
CA LEU A 80 -22.45 7.25 -26.84
C LEU A 80 -23.21 8.35 -27.58
N ILE A 81 -22.54 9.46 -27.84
CA ILE A 81 -23.15 10.58 -28.56
C ILE A 81 -22.98 10.39 -30.07
N ILE A 82 -24.06 10.60 -30.82
CA ILE A 82 -24.05 10.72 -32.27
C ILE A 82 -23.90 12.19 -32.60
N SER A 83 -22.90 12.58 -33.37
CA SER A 83 -22.64 13.98 -33.72
C SER A 83 -22.24 14.15 -35.17
N SER A 84 -22.74 15.21 -35.81
CA SER A 84 -22.27 15.68 -37.11
C SER A 84 -21.19 16.76 -37.03
N GLU A 85 -20.94 17.29 -35.85
CA GLU A 85 -19.98 18.38 -35.62
C GLU A 85 -18.79 17.97 -34.79
N HIS A 86 -17.60 18.39 -35.21
CA HIS A 86 -16.36 18.30 -34.43
C HIS A 86 -16.19 19.57 -33.55
N ALA A 87 -17.23 19.96 -32.83
CA ALA A 87 -17.14 21.09 -31.92
C ALA A 87 -16.53 20.65 -30.59
N VAL A 88 -15.24 20.86 -30.44
CA VAL A 88 -14.45 20.48 -29.25
C VAL A 88 -15.11 20.93 -27.93
N GLU A 89 -15.79 22.09 -27.95
CA GLU A 89 -16.47 22.61 -26.76
C GLU A 89 -17.69 21.76 -26.38
N ALA A 90 -18.47 21.28 -27.34
CA ALA A 90 -19.62 20.40 -27.10
C ALA A 90 -19.18 19.01 -26.63
N GLU A 91 -18.13 18.48 -27.21
CA GLU A 91 -17.54 17.19 -26.78
C GLU A 91 -17.03 17.25 -25.34
N ASN A 92 -16.27 18.29 -24.99
CA ASN A 92 -15.77 18.49 -23.62
C ASN A 92 -16.93 18.58 -22.62
N LYS A 93 -17.98 19.33 -22.92
CA LYS A 93 -19.17 19.43 -22.07
C LYS A 93 -19.84 18.05 -21.87
N CYS A 94 -19.94 17.25 -22.93
CA CYS A 94 -20.50 15.89 -22.82
C CYS A 94 -19.64 14.96 -21.95
N PHE A 95 -18.31 15.02 -22.07
CA PHE A 95 -17.42 14.25 -21.20
C PHE A 95 -17.53 14.66 -19.72
N GLU A 96 -17.65 15.96 -19.45
CA GLU A 96 -17.90 16.47 -18.08
C GLU A 96 -19.23 15.97 -17.50
N LEU A 97 -20.22 15.74 -18.36
CA LEU A 97 -21.50 15.14 -17.99
C LEU A 97 -21.46 13.62 -17.82
N GLY A 98 -20.34 12.97 -18.16
CA GLY A 98 -20.13 11.52 -17.97
C GLY A 98 -20.46 10.68 -19.20
N VAL A 99 -20.53 11.26 -20.41
CA VAL A 99 -20.66 10.52 -21.66
C VAL A 99 -19.45 9.62 -21.89
N SER A 100 -19.66 8.43 -22.42
CA SER A 100 -18.63 7.41 -22.53
C SER A 100 -17.81 7.50 -23.82
N ASP A 101 -18.43 7.84 -24.95
CA ASP A 101 -17.78 7.95 -26.26
C ASP A 101 -18.64 8.75 -27.28
N PHE A 102 -18.07 8.98 -28.48
CA PHE A 102 -18.73 9.67 -29.62
C PHE A 102 -18.70 8.82 -30.89
N ILE A 103 -19.73 8.94 -31.70
CA ILE A 103 -19.84 8.37 -33.04
C ILE A 103 -20.10 9.50 -34.01
N HIS A 104 -19.14 9.79 -34.89
CA HIS A 104 -19.26 10.85 -35.86
C HIS A 104 -19.93 10.42 -37.15
N ARG A 105 -20.74 11.32 -37.74
CA ARG A 105 -21.28 11.16 -39.10
C ARG A 105 -20.23 11.59 -40.13
N PRO A 106 -20.15 10.93 -41.33
CA PRO A 106 -20.98 9.82 -41.78
C PRO A 106 -20.64 8.53 -41.06
N PHE A 107 -21.65 7.67 -40.84
CA PHE A 107 -21.47 6.37 -40.16
C PHE A 107 -20.65 5.40 -41.01
N VAL A 108 -19.70 4.74 -40.38
CA VAL A 108 -18.92 3.65 -40.95
C VAL A 108 -19.16 2.41 -40.11
N ASP A 109 -19.69 1.35 -40.70
CA ASP A 109 -20.14 0.10 -40.03
C ASP A 109 -19.12 -0.41 -39.05
N SER A 110 -17.87 -0.64 -39.48
CA SER A 110 -16.81 -1.16 -38.62
C SER A 110 -16.47 -0.24 -37.44
N ILE A 111 -16.55 1.09 -37.61
CA ILE A 111 -16.26 2.05 -36.54
C ILE A 111 -17.39 2.04 -35.52
N VAL A 112 -18.64 2.08 -35.96
CA VAL A 112 -19.82 2.03 -35.08
C VAL A 112 -19.80 0.76 -34.23
N LYS A 113 -19.68 -0.41 -34.88
CA LYS A 113 -19.61 -1.71 -34.18
C LYS A 113 -18.51 -1.76 -33.13
N ASN A 114 -17.29 -1.35 -33.50
CA ASN A 114 -16.15 -1.39 -32.56
C ASN A 114 -16.32 -0.41 -31.40
N ARG A 115 -16.80 0.81 -31.64
CA ARG A 115 -17.02 1.79 -30.57
C ARG A 115 -18.08 1.31 -29.57
N VAL A 116 -19.22 0.85 -30.08
CA VAL A 116 -20.30 0.33 -29.25
C VAL A 116 -19.82 -0.86 -28.42
N LYS A 117 -19.18 -1.83 -29.08
CA LYS A 117 -18.64 -3.03 -28.39
C LYS A 117 -17.63 -2.64 -27.31
N ASN A 118 -16.62 -1.85 -27.66
CA ASN A 118 -15.57 -1.48 -26.71
C ASN A 118 -16.12 -0.68 -25.53
N THR A 119 -17.06 0.21 -25.76
CA THR A 119 -17.69 1.00 -24.70
C THR A 119 -18.47 0.12 -23.75
N ILE A 120 -19.26 -0.81 -24.24
CA ILE A 120 -20.02 -1.76 -23.40
C ILE A 120 -19.07 -2.67 -22.61
N GLU A 121 -18.03 -3.21 -23.24
CA GLU A 121 -17.05 -4.09 -22.58
C GLU A 121 -16.28 -3.36 -21.48
N LEU A 122 -15.76 -2.16 -21.74
CA LEU A 122 -15.05 -1.33 -20.77
C LEU A 122 -15.95 -0.94 -19.59
N PHE A 123 -17.18 -0.55 -19.87
CA PHE A 123 -18.14 -0.18 -18.85
C PHE A 123 -18.50 -1.36 -17.93
N ASN A 124 -18.73 -2.54 -18.50
CA ASN A 124 -18.98 -3.76 -17.76
C ASN A 124 -17.76 -4.20 -16.92
N CYS A 125 -16.57 -4.11 -17.49
CA CYS A 125 -15.33 -4.42 -16.79
C CYS A 125 -15.12 -3.48 -15.59
N LYS A 126 -15.31 -2.18 -15.78
CA LYS A 126 -15.25 -1.17 -14.70
C LYS A 126 -16.21 -1.52 -13.56
N ASN A 127 -17.49 -1.74 -13.87
CA ASN A 127 -18.51 -2.03 -12.87
C ASN A 127 -18.24 -3.34 -12.12
N GLN A 128 -17.73 -4.38 -12.82
CA GLN A 128 -17.33 -5.62 -12.17
C GLN A 128 -16.14 -5.44 -11.23
N LEU A 129 -15.16 -4.60 -11.62
CA LEU A 129 -14.00 -4.31 -10.80
C LEU A 129 -14.40 -3.53 -9.54
N GLU A 130 -15.24 -2.52 -9.66
CA GLU A 130 -15.75 -1.72 -8.54
C GLU A 130 -16.49 -2.61 -7.52
N ARG A 131 -17.37 -3.49 -7.98
CA ARG A 131 -18.06 -4.47 -7.11
C ARG A 131 -17.11 -5.45 -6.41
N LYS A 132 -16.04 -5.87 -7.09
CA LYS A 132 -15.01 -6.72 -6.48
C LYS A 132 -14.23 -5.98 -5.40
N ILE A 133 -13.85 -4.73 -5.67
CA ILE A 133 -13.15 -3.87 -4.72
C ILE A 133 -14.01 -3.65 -3.47
N GLU A 134 -15.28 -3.35 -3.62
CA GLU A 134 -16.20 -3.14 -2.51
C GLU A 134 -16.34 -4.40 -1.63
N LYS A 135 -16.58 -5.57 -2.24
CA LYS A 135 -16.62 -6.85 -1.51
C LYS A 135 -15.32 -7.18 -0.79
N GLN A 136 -14.17 -6.93 -1.43
CA GLN A 136 -12.88 -7.14 -0.78
C GLN A 136 -12.65 -6.18 0.38
N SER A 137 -13.06 -4.92 0.24
CA SER A 137 -12.97 -3.90 1.28
C SER A 137 -13.81 -4.28 2.51
N GLU A 138 -15.04 -4.75 2.32
CA GLU A 138 -15.89 -5.24 3.40
C GLU A 138 -15.28 -6.46 4.11
N THR A 139 -14.76 -7.40 3.34
CA THR A 139 -14.10 -8.59 3.90
C THR A 139 -12.89 -8.22 4.75
N LEU A 140 -12.06 -7.30 4.26
CA LEU A 140 -10.91 -6.79 5.00
C LEU A 140 -11.32 -6.09 6.31
N ARG A 141 -12.37 -5.26 6.29
CA ARG A 141 -12.89 -4.59 7.49
C ARG A 141 -13.36 -5.61 8.54
N ARG A 142 -14.08 -6.65 8.13
CA ARG A 142 -14.52 -7.73 9.03
C ARG A 142 -13.33 -8.47 9.64
N GLN A 143 -12.32 -8.81 8.83
CA GLN A 143 -11.11 -9.46 9.31
C GLN A 143 -10.34 -8.58 10.30
N GLU A 144 -10.22 -7.28 10.04
CA GLU A 144 -9.57 -6.33 10.95
C GLU A 144 -10.29 -6.24 12.30
N GLN A 145 -11.62 -6.26 12.28
CA GLN A 145 -12.43 -6.22 13.50
C GLN A 145 -12.28 -7.49 14.34
N ILE A 146 -12.29 -8.67 13.72
CA ILE A 146 -12.02 -9.95 14.39
C ILE A 146 -10.62 -9.97 15.01
N ILE A 147 -9.61 -9.53 14.27
CA ILE A 147 -8.22 -9.43 14.76
C ILE A 147 -8.15 -8.51 15.99
N LYS A 148 -8.87 -7.38 15.95
CA LYS A 148 -8.88 -6.45 17.08
C LYS A 148 -9.47 -7.07 18.34
N ILE A 149 -10.63 -7.72 18.22
CA ILE A 149 -11.29 -8.41 19.36
C ILE A 149 -10.39 -9.50 19.95
N GLN A 150 -9.80 -10.34 19.09
CA GLN A 150 -8.92 -11.41 19.57
C GLN A 150 -7.61 -10.88 20.17
N ALA A 151 -7.07 -9.78 19.65
CA ALA A 151 -5.92 -9.12 20.24
C ALA A 151 -6.22 -8.49 21.60
N GLU A 152 -7.41 -7.93 21.80
CA GLU A 152 -7.89 -7.43 23.09
C GLU A 152 -8.05 -8.56 24.10
N GLN A 153 -8.64 -9.69 23.71
CA GLN A 153 -8.76 -10.88 24.58
C GLN A 153 -7.39 -11.41 25.01
N LEU A 154 -6.43 -11.49 24.08
CA LEU A 154 -5.07 -11.91 24.39
C LEU A 154 -4.37 -10.94 25.35
N SER A 155 -4.59 -9.65 25.21
CA SER A 155 -3.96 -8.62 26.07
C SER A 155 -4.49 -8.62 27.49
N THR A 156 -5.71 -9.10 27.71
CA THR A 156 -6.34 -9.18 29.05
C THR A 156 -6.03 -10.47 29.79
N ALA A 157 -5.49 -11.48 29.10
CA ALA A 157 -5.11 -12.73 29.73
C ALA A 157 -3.91 -12.55 30.69
N GLU A 158 -4.02 -13.01 31.91
CA GLU A 158 -2.98 -12.89 32.95
C GLU A 158 -1.63 -13.44 32.47
N SER A 159 -1.64 -14.62 31.83
CA SER A 159 -0.44 -15.25 31.25
C SER A 159 0.22 -14.40 30.18
N PHE A 160 -0.57 -13.70 29.36
CA PHE A 160 -0.07 -12.80 28.35
C PHE A 160 0.54 -11.53 28.97
N ASN A 161 -0.13 -10.95 29.97
CA ASN A 161 0.38 -9.77 30.67
C ASN A 161 1.72 -10.08 31.37
N ARG A 162 1.85 -11.26 32.00
CA ARG A 162 3.09 -11.75 32.57
C ARG A 162 4.19 -11.89 31.51
N LEU A 163 3.89 -12.47 30.35
CA LEU A 163 4.81 -12.57 29.24
C LEU A 163 5.28 -11.19 28.74
N MET A 164 4.38 -10.24 28.61
CA MET A 164 4.72 -8.89 28.16
C MET A 164 5.60 -8.14 29.18
N MET A 165 5.42 -8.40 30.46
CA MET A 165 6.31 -7.92 31.51
C MET A 165 7.71 -8.53 31.41
N GLU A 166 7.82 -9.83 31.17
CA GLU A 166 9.10 -10.53 30.92
C GLU A 166 9.84 -9.92 29.71
N TYR A 167 9.12 -9.57 28.64
CA TYR A 167 9.69 -8.87 27.47
C TYR A 167 10.09 -7.43 27.73
N ARG A 168 9.42 -6.71 28.63
CA ARG A 168 9.87 -5.39 29.11
C ARG A 168 11.18 -5.51 29.88
N SER A 169 11.29 -6.50 30.74
CA SER A 169 12.49 -6.74 31.53
C SER A 169 13.71 -7.01 30.63
N VAL A 170 13.56 -7.83 29.58
CA VAL A 170 14.68 -8.05 28.63
C VAL A 170 15.07 -6.81 27.87
N ILE A 171 14.12 -5.92 27.55
CA ILE A 171 14.45 -4.60 26.95
C ILE A 171 15.34 -3.81 27.90
N MET A 172 14.97 -3.72 29.19
CA MET A 172 15.73 -2.98 30.20
C MET A 172 17.13 -3.56 30.38
N GLU A 173 17.26 -4.90 30.41
CA GLU A 173 18.55 -5.59 30.49
C GLU A 173 19.47 -5.23 29.31
N VAL A 174 18.96 -5.33 28.08
CA VAL A 174 19.75 -5.02 26.89
C VAL A 174 20.09 -3.54 26.82
N GLU A 175 19.16 -2.63 27.14
CA GLU A 175 19.42 -1.18 27.20
C GLU A 175 20.50 -0.83 28.21
N THR A 176 20.47 -1.43 29.41
CA THR A 176 21.48 -1.21 30.47
C THR A 176 22.86 -1.64 29.99
N ARG A 177 22.97 -2.84 29.41
CA ARG A 177 24.24 -3.35 28.87
C ARG A 177 24.79 -2.45 27.77
N LEU A 178 23.95 -1.99 26.85
CA LEU A 178 24.37 -1.05 25.80
C LEU A 178 24.81 0.29 26.38
N LYS A 179 24.13 0.83 27.38
CA LYS A 179 24.54 2.06 28.07
C LYS A 179 25.88 1.93 28.80
N VAL A 180 26.12 0.80 29.45
CA VAL A 180 27.41 0.50 30.07
C VAL A 180 28.52 0.41 29.03
N LEU A 181 28.30 -0.30 27.92
CA LEU A 181 29.25 -0.34 26.81
C LEU A 181 29.54 1.05 26.23
N ASN A 182 28.51 1.90 26.10
CA ASN A 182 28.72 3.27 25.64
C ASN A 182 29.58 4.11 26.60
N ALA A 183 29.32 4.01 27.89
CA ALA A 183 30.08 4.74 28.88
C ALA A 183 31.57 4.32 28.85
N MET A 184 31.85 3.03 28.81
CA MET A 184 33.23 2.51 28.69
C MET A 184 33.89 2.98 27.38
N PHE A 185 33.16 2.97 26.28
CA PHE A 185 33.66 3.44 24.98
C PHE A 185 34.02 4.93 25.00
N SER A 186 33.13 5.74 25.61
CA SER A 186 33.32 7.18 25.73
C SER A 186 34.56 7.53 26.53
N GLU A 187 34.85 6.79 27.61
CA GLU A 187 36.05 6.97 28.39
C GLU A 187 37.33 6.59 27.62
N GLN A 188 37.28 5.43 26.94
CA GLN A 188 38.46 4.86 26.27
C GLN A 188 38.82 5.61 24.98
N TYR A 189 37.80 6.06 24.20
CA TYR A 189 38.00 6.64 22.88
C TYR A 189 37.59 8.11 22.79
N LYS A 190 37.17 8.73 23.89
CA LYS A 190 36.71 10.13 23.97
C LYS A 190 35.60 10.52 23.00
N ARG A 191 34.80 9.51 22.56
CA ARG A 191 33.64 9.69 21.68
C ARG A 191 32.52 8.70 21.99
N ASN A 192 31.29 9.10 21.70
CA ASN A 192 30.13 8.23 21.81
C ASN A 192 29.95 7.44 20.50
N PRO A 193 29.93 6.09 20.53
CA PRO A 193 29.72 5.27 19.35
C PRO A 193 28.26 5.25 18.90
N PHE A 194 27.31 5.59 19.76
CA PHE A 194 25.91 5.69 19.37
C PHE A 194 25.22 6.92 19.92
N GLU A 195 24.28 7.46 19.13
CA GLU A 195 23.47 8.64 19.44
C GLU A 195 22.28 8.33 20.34
N SER A 196 21.58 7.24 20.06
CA SER A 196 20.36 6.90 20.78
C SER A 196 20.01 5.43 20.72
N ILE A 197 19.26 4.98 21.74
CA ILE A 197 18.59 3.70 21.76
C ILE A 197 17.09 3.97 21.74
N LYS A 198 16.38 3.35 20.79
CA LYS A 198 14.93 3.35 20.71
C LYS A 198 14.46 1.93 20.96
N SER A 199 13.67 1.71 21.99
CA SER A 199 13.09 0.42 22.28
C SER A 199 11.59 0.41 22.02
N ARG A 200 11.07 -0.73 21.70
CA ARG A 200 9.64 -0.95 21.59
C ARG A 200 9.25 -2.36 21.99
N LEU A 201 8.16 -2.45 22.70
CA LEU A 201 7.43 -3.68 22.88
C LEU A 201 6.40 -3.81 21.75
N LYS A 202 6.34 -4.96 21.09
CA LYS A 202 5.42 -5.20 19.98
C LYS A 202 3.97 -5.22 20.50
N LYS A 203 3.08 -4.51 19.79
CA LYS A 203 1.65 -4.45 20.16
C LYS A 203 0.97 -5.81 20.03
N PRO A 204 -0.01 -6.14 20.88
CA PRO A 204 -0.73 -7.42 20.85
C PRO A 204 -1.31 -7.76 19.47
N GLU A 205 -1.93 -6.78 18.79
CA GLU A 205 -2.47 -6.95 17.44
C GLU A 205 -1.40 -7.37 16.41
N SER A 206 -0.18 -6.84 16.55
CA SER A 206 0.94 -7.16 15.67
C SER A 206 1.52 -8.54 15.93
N ILE A 207 1.47 -8.99 17.19
CA ILE A 207 1.84 -10.34 17.60
C ILE A 207 0.85 -11.33 16.99
N TYR A 208 -0.45 -11.08 17.18
CA TYR A 208 -1.53 -11.88 16.62
C TYR A 208 -1.40 -12.03 15.10
N LYS A 209 -1.36 -10.89 14.36
CA LYS A 209 -1.19 -10.90 12.89
C LYS A 209 0.02 -11.72 12.43
N LYS A 210 1.09 -11.73 13.21
CA LYS A 210 2.31 -12.47 12.86
C LYS A 210 2.18 -13.97 13.08
N LEU A 211 1.49 -14.42 14.14
CA LEU A 211 1.18 -15.84 14.38
C LEU A 211 0.22 -16.38 13.31
N VAL A 212 -0.85 -15.65 13.01
CA VAL A 212 -1.80 -16.04 11.96
C VAL A 212 -1.10 -16.21 10.60
N ARG A 213 -0.18 -15.31 10.22
CA ARG A 213 0.62 -15.46 8.98
C ARG A 213 1.51 -16.69 8.96
N LYS A 214 1.84 -17.25 10.12
CA LYS A 214 2.66 -18.45 10.27
C LYS A 214 1.81 -19.71 10.46
N ASP A 215 0.49 -19.57 10.38
CA ASP A 215 -0.46 -20.65 10.65
C ASP A 215 -0.26 -21.31 12.02
N CYS A 216 0.08 -20.48 13.03
CA CYS A 216 0.32 -20.94 14.41
C CYS A 216 -0.82 -20.50 15.33
N PRO A 217 -1.30 -21.38 16.23
CA PRO A 217 -2.25 -21.01 17.27
C PRO A 217 -1.74 -19.86 18.14
N VAL A 218 -2.66 -19.01 18.62
CA VAL A 218 -2.32 -17.82 19.40
C VAL A 218 -2.19 -18.22 20.88
N THR A 219 -1.02 -18.74 21.25
CA THR A 219 -0.66 -19.14 22.62
C THR A 219 0.63 -18.45 23.06
N VAL A 220 0.85 -18.39 24.39
CA VAL A 220 2.06 -17.81 24.99
C VAL A 220 3.32 -18.59 24.52
N GLU A 221 3.21 -19.91 24.39
CA GLU A 221 4.28 -20.79 23.94
C GLU A 221 4.67 -20.47 22.50
N ASN A 222 3.69 -20.36 21.61
CA ASN A 222 3.92 -20.02 20.22
C ASN A 222 4.47 -18.59 20.03
N ILE A 223 4.11 -17.65 20.91
CA ILE A 223 4.71 -16.31 20.91
C ILE A 223 6.21 -16.43 21.21
N LYS A 224 6.59 -17.16 22.27
CA LYS A 224 7.99 -17.37 22.67
C LYS A 224 8.79 -18.09 21.58
N GLU A 225 8.21 -19.09 20.94
CA GLU A 225 8.89 -19.92 19.96
C GLU A 225 9.04 -19.19 18.62
N HIS A 226 7.95 -18.64 18.08
CA HIS A 226 7.89 -18.19 16.69
C HIS A 226 8.08 -16.70 16.49
N ILE A 227 8.05 -15.86 17.55
CA ILE A 227 8.19 -14.41 17.42
C ILE A 227 9.44 -13.92 18.15
N ALA A 228 10.48 -13.60 17.39
CA ALA A 228 11.75 -13.14 17.95
C ALA A 228 11.82 -11.62 18.21
N ASP A 229 10.86 -10.85 17.68
CA ASP A 229 10.85 -9.39 17.69
C ASP A 229 9.72 -8.79 18.57
N VAL A 230 9.33 -9.49 19.63
CA VAL A 230 8.41 -8.96 20.65
C VAL A 230 9.10 -7.84 21.43
N ALA A 231 10.31 -8.10 21.90
CA ALA A 231 11.21 -7.06 22.41
C ALA A 231 12.12 -6.59 21.28
N GLY A 232 11.97 -5.35 20.87
CA GLY A 232 12.76 -4.75 19.79
C GLY A 232 13.54 -3.54 20.30
N LEU A 233 14.84 -3.50 20.03
CA LEU A 233 15.71 -2.37 20.29
C LEU A 233 16.33 -1.89 18.98
N ARG A 234 16.48 -0.59 18.84
CA ARG A 234 17.18 0.03 17.73
C ARG A 234 18.27 0.93 18.28
N VAL A 235 19.50 0.62 17.94
CA VAL A 235 20.69 1.37 18.31
C VAL A 235 21.11 2.19 17.10
N ILE A 236 21.15 3.49 17.27
CA ILE A 236 21.56 4.43 16.22
C ILE A 236 23.02 4.81 16.46
N CYS A 237 23.90 4.35 15.59
CA CYS A 237 25.34 4.57 15.65
C CYS A 237 25.74 5.74 14.78
N SER A 238 26.88 6.37 15.11
CA SER A 238 27.41 7.48 14.33
C SER A 238 28.01 7.00 13.00
N PHE A 239 28.72 5.86 13.00
CA PHE A 239 29.42 5.36 11.82
C PHE A 239 29.20 3.86 11.61
N PRO A 240 29.40 3.34 10.36
CA PRO A 240 29.22 1.93 10.05
C PRO A 240 30.11 0.96 10.86
N ASP A 241 31.35 1.32 11.15
CA ASP A 241 32.27 0.49 11.95
C ASP A 241 31.86 0.41 13.43
N ASP A 242 31.27 1.47 13.99
CA ASP A 242 30.74 1.46 15.36
C ASP A 242 29.63 0.40 15.53
N ILE A 243 28.84 0.17 14.48
CA ILE A 243 27.80 -0.88 14.47
C ILE A 243 28.43 -2.24 14.77
N TYR A 244 29.45 -2.60 14.03
CA TYR A 244 30.07 -3.91 14.17
C TYR A 244 30.80 -4.06 15.50
N ARG A 245 31.47 -3.01 15.92
CA ARG A 245 32.23 -2.99 17.18
C ARG A 245 31.33 -3.13 18.40
N LEU A 246 30.21 -2.39 18.45
CA LEU A 246 29.22 -2.51 19.52
C LEU A 246 28.53 -3.88 19.50
N ALA A 247 28.22 -4.41 18.33
CA ALA A 247 27.64 -5.73 18.18
C ALA A 247 28.59 -6.84 18.71
N GLU A 248 29.88 -6.75 18.41
CA GLU A 248 30.89 -7.69 18.92
C GLU A 248 31.04 -7.59 20.43
N LEU A 249 31.11 -6.40 21.01
CA LEU A 249 31.20 -6.20 22.44
C LEU A 249 29.97 -6.74 23.19
N LEU A 250 28.78 -6.54 22.61
CA LEU A 250 27.57 -7.10 23.18
C LEU A 250 27.59 -8.64 23.15
N LEU A 251 28.07 -9.22 22.06
CA LEU A 251 28.16 -10.68 21.89
C LEU A 251 29.30 -11.33 22.67
N LYS A 252 30.28 -10.56 23.16
CA LYS A 252 31.36 -11.07 24.04
C LYS A 252 30.90 -11.32 25.48
N GLN A 253 29.71 -10.84 25.84
CA GLN A 253 29.14 -11.13 27.15
C GLN A 253 28.74 -12.61 27.22
N ASP A 254 29.22 -13.32 28.22
CA ASP A 254 29.12 -14.79 28.34
C ASP A 254 27.71 -15.32 28.57
N ASP A 255 26.79 -14.45 29.01
CA ASP A 255 25.39 -14.76 29.26
C ASP A 255 24.46 -14.37 28.12
N ILE A 256 24.96 -13.76 27.03
CA ILE A 256 24.21 -13.44 25.83
C ILE A 256 24.43 -14.49 24.74
N ILE A 257 23.35 -15.10 24.29
CA ILE A 257 23.40 -16.12 23.24
C ILE A 257 22.89 -15.54 21.92
N LEU A 258 23.72 -15.58 20.88
CA LEU A 258 23.31 -15.22 19.53
C LEU A 258 22.49 -16.34 18.90
N LEU A 259 21.19 -16.09 18.67
CA LEU A 259 20.29 -17.02 17.99
C LEU A 259 20.33 -16.86 16.46
N LYS A 260 20.39 -15.63 15.97
CA LYS A 260 20.43 -15.33 14.53
C LYS A 260 21.05 -13.97 14.26
N LYS A 261 21.90 -13.91 13.21
CA LYS A 261 22.46 -12.67 12.65
C LYS A 261 21.95 -12.46 11.23
N LYS A 262 21.47 -11.25 10.92
CA LYS A 262 21.12 -10.83 9.56
C LYS A 262 21.83 -9.52 9.28
N ASP A 263 22.77 -9.56 8.36
CA ASP A 263 23.58 -8.41 8.00
C ASP A 263 23.08 -7.82 6.68
N TYR A 264 22.12 -6.89 6.79
CA TYR A 264 21.61 -6.14 5.65
C TYR A 264 22.47 -4.92 5.30
N ILE A 265 23.55 -4.67 6.01
CA ILE A 265 24.55 -3.67 5.63
C ILE A 265 25.41 -4.26 4.50
N LYS A 266 25.93 -5.47 4.70
CA LYS A 266 26.71 -6.19 3.68
C LYS A 266 25.86 -6.74 2.54
N ASN A 267 24.63 -7.16 2.84
CA ASN A 267 23.69 -7.74 1.87
C ASN A 267 22.35 -7.00 1.95
N PRO A 268 22.23 -5.81 1.34
CA PRO A 268 21.02 -5.00 1.38
C PRO A 268 19.80 -5.73 0.80
N LYS A 269 18.60 -5.39 1.27
CA LYS A 269 17.37 -5.86 0.63
C LYS A 269 17.19 -5.22 -0.75
N SER A 270 16.31 -5.79 -1.57
CA SER A 270 16.01 -5.30 -2.93
C SER A 270 15.61 -3.81 -2.96
N ASN A 271 14.93 -3.33 -1.93
CA ASN A 271 14.54 -1.91 -1.79
C ASN A 271 15.65 -0.99 -1.24
N GLY A 272 16.86 -1.50 -1.01
CA GLY A 272 17.97 -0.72 -0.45
C GLY A 272 18.03 -0.66 1.08
N TYR A 273 17.15 -1.35 1.80
CA TYR A 273 17.16 -1.35 3.27
C TYR A 273 18.45 -1.94 3.83
N ARG A 274 19.09 -1.19 4.77
CA ARG A 274 20.32 -1.55 5.46
C ARG A 274 20.15 -1.50 6.98
N SER A 275 20.63 -2.51 7.67
CA SER A 275 20.68 -2.61 9.13
C SER A 275 21.38 -3.91 9.52
N LEU A 276 22.07 -3.97 10.64
CA LEU A 276 22.52 -5.21 11.26
C LEU A 276 21.46 -5.64 12.29
N HIS A 277 20.89 -6.84 12.12
CA HIS A 277 19.92 -7.42 13.06
C HIS A 277 20.52 -8.58 13.81
N LEU A 278 20.46 -8.52 15.12
CA LEU A 278 20.82 -9.62 16.01
C LEU A 278 19.57 -10.09 16.75
N ILE A 279 19.27 -11.37 16.66
CA ILE A 279 18.29 -12.03 17.52
C ILE A 279 19.08 -12.68 18.65
N LEU A 280 18.86 -12.19 19.85
CA LEU A 280 19.57 -12.58 21.05
C LEU A 280 18.66 -13.35 22.00
N SER A 281 19.24 -14.28 22.77
CA SER A 281 18.64 -14.85 23.97
C SER A 281 19.38 -14.24 25.16
N VAL A 282 18.66 -13.52 26.01
CA VAL A 282 19.22 -12.72 27.09
C VAL A 282 18.58 -13.18 28.41
N PRO A 283 19.38 -13.39 29.48
CA PRO A 283 18.81 -13.77 30.77
C PRO A 283 18.09 -12.60 31.41
N VAL A 284 16.94 -12.89 31.99
CA VAL A 284 16.14 -11.99 32.83
C VAL A 284 16.03 -12.66 34.21
N PHE A 285 16.39 -11.93 35.24
CA PHE A 285 16.29 -12.37 36.61
C PHE A 285 14.96 -11.92 37.19
N LEU A 286 14.04 -12.85 37.34
CA LEU A 286 12.76 -12.67 37.99
C LEU A 286 12.87 -13.07 39.47
N PRO A 287 11.91 -12.67 40.34
CA PRO A 287 11.98 -13.00 41.77
C PRO A 287 12.16 -14.47 42.05
N ASP A 288 11.51 -15.34 41.28
CA ASP A 288 11.45 -16.80 41.55
C ASP A 288 12.30 -17.61 40.58
N GLU A 289 12.78 -17.04 39.47
CA GLU A 289 13.47 -17.80 38.42
C GLU A 289 14.34 -16.92 37.53
N LYS A 290 15.38 -17.54 36.92
CA LYS A 290 16.15 -16.99 35.81
C LYS A 290 15.55 -17.50 34.50
N LYS A 291 15.14 -16.59 33.58
CA LYS A 291 14.61 -16.92 32.25
C LYS A 291 15.47 -16.35 31.15
N TYR A 292 15.59 -17.09 30.03
CA TYR A 292 16.18 -16.58 28.82
C TYR A 292 15.06 -16.09 27.87
N MET A 293 15.11 -14.82 27.51
CA MET A 293 14.12 -14.17 26.68
C MET A 293 14.72 -13.69 25.36
N LYS A 294 13.95 -13.80 24.27
CA LYS A 294 14.38 -13.33 22.94
C LYS A 294 14.24 -11.83 22.82
N ALA A 295 15.27 -11.17 22.29
CA ALA A 295 15.24 -9.76 21.89
C ALA A 295 15.82 -9.58 20.49
N GLU A 296 15.24 -8.71 19.69
CA GLU A 296 15.82 -8.26 18.42
C GLU A 296 16.52 -6.92 18.64
N VAL A 297 17.82 -6.86 18.35
CA VAL A 297 18.61 -5.63 18.37
C VAL A 297 18.98 -5.27 16.94
N GLN A 298 18.55 -4.09 16.50
CA GLN A 298 18.83 -3.52 15.19
C GLN A 298 19.82 -2.40 15.32
N PHE A 299 20.98 -2.52 14.67
CA PHE A 299 21.96 -1.46 14.59
C PHE A 299 21.89 -0.77 13.24
N ARG A 300 21.90 0.56 13.27
CA ARG A 300 21.85 1.43 12.08
C ARG A 300 22.74 2.64 12.30
N THR A 301 23.22 3.23 11.23
CA THR A 301 23.71 4.62 11.30
C THR A 301 22.54 5.59 11.33
N ILE A 302 22.85 6.87 11.64
CA ILE A 302 21.86 7.97 11.55
C ILE A 302 21.22 8.00 10.16
N ALA A 303 22.02 7.87 9.11
CA ALA A 303 21.56 7.93 7.73
C ALA A 303 20.70 6.69 7.34
N MET A 304 21.05 5.50 7.81
CA MET A 304 20.25 4.29 7.64
C MET A 304 18.89 4.40 8.37
N ASP A 305 18.85 5.01 9.57
CA ASP A 305 17.59 5.20 10.32
C ASP A 305 16.72 6.29 9.68
N PHE A 306 17.31 7.34 9.15
CA PHE A 306 16.62 8.35 8.34
C PHE A 306 15.90 7.71 7.15
N TRP A 307 16.61 6.97 6.31
CA TRP A 307 16.03 6.30 5.15
C TRP A 307 14.93 5.30 5.55
N GLY A 308 15.21 4.42 6.51
CA GLY A 308 14.25 3.40 6.94
C GLY A 308 12.97 3.97 7.56
N SER A 309 13.06 5.13 8.19
CA SER A 309 11.92 5.84 8.77
C SER A 309 11.04 6.49 7.71
N LEU A 310 11.62 7.03 6.64
CA LEU A 310 10.89 7.65 5.53
C LEU A 310 10.29 6.59 4.59
N GLU A 311 11.03 5.54 4.25
CA GLU A 311 10.53 4.44 3.41
C GLU A 311 9.25 3.84 3.99
N HIS A 312 9.24 3.60 5.30
CA HIS A 312 8.06 3.09 5.99
C HIS A 312 6.85 4.03 5.89
N LYS A 313 7.06 5.36 6.01
CA LYS A 313 5.99 6.36 5.88
C LYS A 313 5.46 6.46 4.45
N LEU A 314 6.32 6.34 3.45
CA LEU A 314 5.96 6.40 2.04
C LEU A 314 5.16 5.16 1.61
N LYS A 315 5.58 3.96 2.02
CA LYS A 315 4.84 2.72 1.72
C LYS A 315 3.48 2.62 2.40
N TYR A 316 3.25 3.34 3.49
CA TYR A 316 1.96 3.31 4.20
C TYR A 316 0.85 4.08 3.46
N LYS A 317 1.16 4.94 2.49
CA LYS A 317 0.17 5.60 1.61
C LYS A 317 -0.25 4.63 0.51
N LYS A 318 -1.30 3.86 0.77
CA LYS A 318 -1.82 2.72 0.02
C LYS A 318 -2.55 3.07 -1.29
N ASN A 319 -2.05 3.85 -2.22
CA ASN A 319 -2.58 3.90 -3.59
C ASN A 319 -1.56 4.58 -4.50
N ILE A 320 -0.47 3.87 -4.79
CA ILE A 320 0.53 4.41 -5.70
C ILE A 320 0.55 3.50 -6.93
N ASN A 321 0.02 4.02 -8.04
CA ASN A 321 0.26 3.47 -9.37
C ASN A 321 1.75 3.67 -9.68
N ASN A 322 2.51 2.60 -9.91
CA ASN A 322 3.93 2.61 -10.24
C ASN A 322 4.90 2.19 -9.10
N THR A 323 4.61 1.08 -8.46
CA THR A 323 5.37 0.56 -7.32
C THR A 323 6.84 0.27 -7.68
N GLU A 324 7.14 -0.21 -8.89
CA GLU A 324 8.49 -0.57 -9.33
C GLU A 324 9.40 0.67 -9.49
N GLU A 325 8.88 1.74 -10.06
CA GLU A 325 9.63 2.99 -10.24
C GLU A 325 9.98 3.61 -8.88
N ILE A 326 9.03 3.61 -7.95
CA ILE A 326 9.24 4.12 -6.59
C ILE A 326 10.27 3.27 -5.84
N GLU A 327 10.21 1.94 -5.96
CA GLU A 327 11.21 1.05 -5.35
C GLU A 327 12.61 1.28 -5.92
N ARG A 328 12.71 1.54 -7.22
CA ARG A 328 13.98 1.90 -7.88
C ARG A 328 14.53 3.23 -7.35
N GLN A 329 13.69 4.24 -7.22
CA GLN A 329 14.09 5.56 -6.69
C GLN A 329 14.49 5.48 -5.21
N LEU A 330 13.74 4.72 -4.39
CA LEU A 330 14.09 4.47 -2.99
C LEU A 330 15.43 3.75 -2.86
N LYS A 331 15.72 2.79 -3.74
CA LYS A 331 17.00 2.11 -3.77
C LYS A 331 18.13 3.08 -4.14
N ALA A 332 17.97 3.90 -5.17
CA ALA A 332 18.97 4.91 -5.55
C ALA A 332 19.28 5.89 -4.40
N CYS A 333 18.26 6.32 -3.65
CA CYS A 333 18.45 7.12 -2.44
C CYS A 333 19.24 6.36 -1.36
N ALA A 334 18.95 5.07 -1.16
CA ALA A 334 19.66 4.24 -0.19
C ALA A 334 21.14 4.06 -0.56
N ASP A 335 21.46 3.92 -1.84
CA ASP A 335 22.83 3.79 -2.33
C ASP A 335 23.62 5.12 -2.17
N SER A 336 22.96 6.25 -2.40
CA SER A 336 23.56 7.59 -2.14
C SER A 336 23.84 7.81 -0.65
N ILE A 337 22.95 7.37 0.22
CA ILE A 337 23.10 7.44 1.68
C ILE A 337 24.27 6.57 2.14
N GLU A 338 24.43 5.37 1.60
CA GLU A 338 25.57 4.51 1.91
C GLU A 338 26.90 5.17 1.55
N ALA A 339 26.99 5.75 0.35
CA ALA A 339 28.19 6.46 -0.08
C ALA A 339 28.52 7.61 0.86
N LEU A 340 27.52 8.35 1.33
CA LEU A 340 27.68 9.44 2.29
C LEU A 340 28.16 8.93 3.66
N ASP A 341 27.58 7.85 4.19
CA ASP A 341 28.01 7.22 5.45
C ASP A 341 29.51 6.85 5.40
N TYR A 342 29.96 6.21 4.32
CA TYR A 342 31.36 5.87 4.16
C TYR A 342 32.29 7.08 3.97
N GLN A 343 31.82 8.14 3.31
CA GLN A 343 32.59 9.38 3.20
C GLN A 343 32.78 10.05 4.57
N MET A 344 31.72 10.11 5.37
CA MET A 344 31.77 10.66 6.72
C MET A 344 32.70 9.84 7.63
N GLN A 345 32.66 8.51 7.53
CA GLN A 345 33.59 7.63 8.25
C GLN A 345 35.04 7.90 7.87
N LYS A 346 35.35 8.03 6.57
CA LYS A 346 36.72 8.36 6.11
C LYS A 346 37.20 9.72 6.62
N ILE A 347 36.31 10.72 6.71
CA ILE A 347 36.66 12.03 7.26
C ILE A 347 37.01 11.88 8.74
N ARG A 348 36.22 11.17 9.52
CA ARG A 348 36.52 10.87 10.93
C ARG A 348 37.87 10.18 11.07
N ASP A 349 38.11 9.11 10.27
CA ASP A 349 39.40 8.37 10.36
C ASP A 349 40.61 9.24 10.11
N LYS A 350 40.52 10.23 9.21
CA LYS A 350 41.56 11.22 8.97
C LYS A 350 41.75 12.14 10.17
N ILE A 351 40.69 12.58 10.83
CA ILE A 351 40.74 13.44 12.01
C ILE A 351 41.42 12.68 13.17
N ASP A 352 40.97 11.43 13.41
CA ASP A 352 41.51 10.57 14.47
C ASP A 352 43.02 10.29 14.27
N GLN A 353 43.47 10.11 13.00
CA GLN A 353 44.89 9.93 12.67
C GLN A 353 45.70 11.22 12.93
N SER A 354 45.18 12.38 12.56
CA SER A 354 45.89 13.66 12.78
C SER A 354 46.01 14.02 14.25
N GLU A 355 45.08 13.62 15.11
CA GLU A 355 45.18 13.79 16.56
C GLU A 355 46.19 12.82 17.22
N GLY A 356 46.38 11.63 16.62
CA GLY A 356 47.37 10.63 17.06
C GLY A 356 48.82 10.99 16.76
N GLU A 357 49.05 11.73 15.68
CA GLU A 357 50.40 12.21 15.29
C GLU A 357 50.85 13.46 16.09
N CYS A 358 49.92 14.13 16.77
CA CYS A 358 50.26 15.31 17.62
C CYS A 358 50.53 14.96 19.09
N ARG A 359 50.58 13.68 19.44
CA ARG A 359 50.93 13.19 20.78
C ARG A 359 52.22 12.38 20.73
#